data_028561cab035ab42fbac834eda8a3080
#
_entry.id   028561cab035ab42fbac834eda8a3080
#
_cell.length_a   1.000
_cell.length_b   1.000
_cell.length_c   1.000
_cell.angle_alpha   90.00
_cell.angle_beta   90.00
_cell.angle_gamma   90.00
#
_symmetry.space_group_name_H-M   'P 1'
#
loop_
_entity.id
_entity.type
_entity.pdbx_description
1 polymer ?
#
loop_
_entity_poly.entity_id
_entity_poly.type
_entity_poly.pdbx_seq_one_letter_code
_entity_poly.pdbx_strand_id
1 'polypeptide(L)'
;MITVGMNYRVIQGKQDDFERKFRAVLHALESADGHVRSSMYRSIDDDCAYLIISEWAEQERFTEFIRSPAFKEVTDWGKAEILTGRPHHTVYKQ
;
A
#
# COMPACT_ATOMS: atom_id res chain seq x y z
N MET A 1 -16.86 -5.10 7.55
CA MET A 1 -15.73 -5.09 6.62
C MET A 1 -15.45 -3.68 6.14
N ILE A 2 -14.19 -3.35 5.94
CA ILE A 2 -13.81 -2.05 5.41
C ILE A 2 -12.94 -2.24 4.17
N THR A 3 -12.91 -1.21 3.33
CA THR A 3 -12.03 -1.14 2.17
C THR A 3 -11.11 0.07 2.35
N VAL A 4 -9.81 -0.14 2.17
CA VAL A 4 -8.81 0.92 2.31
C VAL A 4 -8.17 1.16 0.96
N GLY A 5 -8.15 2.42 0.52
CA GLY A 5 -7.43 2.84 -0.68
C GLY A 5 -6.17 3.58 -0.26
N MET A 6 -5.02 3.14 -0.76
CA MET A 6 -3.73 3.77 -0.49
C MET A 6 -3.15 4.28 -1.79
N ASN A 7 -2.98 5.58 -1.89
CA ASN A 7 -2.47 6.23 -3.09
C ASN A 7 -0.99 6.54 -2.94
N TYR A 8 -0.22 6.20 -3.97
CA TYR A 8 1.22 6.43 -4.00
C TYR A 8 1.61 7.13 -5.29
N ARG A 9 2.56 8.04 -5.19
CA ARG A 9 3.14 8.68 -6.35
C ARG A 9 4.63 8.39 -6.37
N VAL A 10 5.06 7.71 -7.42
CA VAL A 10 6.43 7.16 -7.53
C VAL A 10 7.28 8.09 -8.39
N ILE A 11 8.57 8.20 -8.07
CA ILE A 11 9.52 8.97 -8.86
C ILE A 11 9.67 8.29 -10.22
N GLN A 12 9.67 9.08 -11.28
CA GLN A 12 9.85 8.57 -12.65
C GLN A 12 11.15 7.74 -12.73
N GLY A 13 11.03 6.55 -13.25
CA GLY A 13 12.14 5.61 -13.37
C GLY A 13 12.26 4.63 -12.21
N LYS A 14 11.46 4.80 -11.15
CA LYS A 14 11.48 3.92 -9.99
C LYS A 14 10.26 3.00 -9.90
N GLN A 15 9.47 2.95 -10.97
CA GLN A 15 8.25 2.14 -10.98
C GLN A 15 8.52 0.65 -10.71
N ASP A 16 9.55 0.09 -11.34
CA ASP A 16 9.85 -1.33 -11.17
C ASP A 16 10.28 -1.64 -9.73
N ASP A 17 11.06 -0.76 -9.12
CA ASP A 17 11.50 -0.92 -7.74
C ASP A 17 10.30 -0.88 -6.79
N PHE A 18 9.38 0.06 -7.02
CA PHE A 18 8.17 0.18 -6.23
C PHE A 18 7.30 -1.07 -6.35
N GLU A 19 7.07 -1.53 -7.58
CA GLU A 19 6.23 -2.71 -7.81
C GLU A 19 6.82 -3.95 -7.18
N ARG A 20 8.12 -4.12 -7.27
CA ARG A 20 8.81 -5.27 -6.67
C ARG A 20 8.68 -5.26 -5.15
N LYS A 21 8.90 -4.10 -4.54
CA LYS A 21 8.80 -3.98 -3.08
C LYS A 21 7.38 -4.22 -2.59
N PHE A 22 6.40 -3.66 -3.28
CA PHE A 22 5.00 -3.83 -2.86
C PHE A 22 4.45 -5.22 -3.16
N ARG A 23 5.01 -5.95 -4.12
CA ARG A 23 4.65 -7.36 -4.27
C ARG A 23 5.01 -8.15 -3.01
N ALA A 24 6.17 -7.84 -2.43
CA ALA A 24 6.56 -8.48 -1.19
C ALA A 24 5.61 -8.11 -0.05
N VAL A 25 5.17 -6.85 0.00
CA VAL A 25 4.19 -6.40 0.99
C VAL A 25 2.84 -7.11 0.80
N LEU A 26 2.38 -7.21 -0.44
CA LEU A 26 1.12 -7.89 -0.75
C LEU A 26 1.18 -9.36 -0.35
N HIS A 27 2.33 -9.99 -0.56
CA HIS A 27 2.54 -11.37 -0.16
C HIS A 27 2.48 -11.51 1.37
N ALA A 28 3.10 -10.59 2.09
CA ALA A 28 3.06 -10.58 3.56
C ALA A 28 1.63 -10.35 4.07
N LEU A 29 0.84 -9.55 3.35
CA LEU A 29 -0.55 -9.28 3.73
C LEU A 29 -1.42 -10.53 3.70
N GLU A 30 -1.07 -11.52 2.88
CA GLU A 30 -1.86 -12.76 2.79
C GLU A 30 -1.96 -13.48 4.13
N SER A 31 -0.96 -13.34 5.00
CA SER A 31 -0.97 -13.95 6.31
C SER A 31 -1.25 -12.96 7.43
N ALA A 32 -1.60 -11.72 7.12
CA ALA A 32 -1.92 -10.72 8.14
C ALA A 32 -3.30 -10.99 8.72
N ASP A 33 -3.42 -10.87 10.04
CA ASP A 33 -4.66 -11.12 10.73
C ASP A 33 -5.72 -10.08 10.34
N GLY A 34 -6.89 -10.57 9.95
CA GLY A 34 -8.01 -9.70 9.54
C GLY A 34 -7.94 -9.21 8.10
N HIS A 35 -6.87 -9.50 7.39
CA HIS A 35 -6.76 -9.13 5.97
C HIS A 35 -7.60 -10.08 5.12
N VAL A 36 -8.39 -9.51 4.20
CA VAL A 36 -9.24 -10.28 3.30
C VAL A 36 -8.60 -10.36 1.91
N ARG A 37 -8.29 -9.21 1.32
CA ARG A 37 -7.76 -9.16 -0.04
C ARG A 37 -7.08 -7.82 -0.31
N SER A 38 -6.02 -7.82 -1.13
CA SER A 38 -5.37 -6.60 -1.59
C SER A 38 -4.98 -6.73 -3.06
N SER A 39 -5.05 -5.61 -3.78
CA SER A 39 -4.62 -5.55 -5.18
C SER A 39 -3.96 -4.21 -5.44
N MET A 40 -2.97 -4.21 -6.32
CA MET A 40 -2.27 -2.99 -6.72
C MET A 40 -2.64 -2.63 -8.14
N TYR A 41 -2.92 -1.35 -8.38
CA TYR A 41 -3.31 -0.81 -9.67
C TYR A 41 -2.42 0.35 -10.05
N ARG A 42 -2.23 0.56 -11.33
CA ARG A 42 -1.51 1.70 -11.87
C ARG A 42 -2.46 2.50 -12.76
N SER A 43 -2.37 3.83 -12.70
CA SER A 43 -3.19 4.70 -13.53
C SER A 43 -2.83 4.52 -15.01
N ILE A 44 -3.85 4.54 -15.87
CA ILE A 44 -3.65 4.50 -17.32
C ILE A 44 -3.03 5.81 -17.82
N ASP A 45 -3.40 6.92 -17.19
CA ASP A 45 -2.98 8.25 -17.62
C ASP A 45 -1.64 8.70 -17.00
N ASP A 46 -1.21 8.05 -15.92
CA ASP A 46 -0.01 8.46 -15.20
C ASP A 46 0.68 7.19 -14.66
N ASP A 47 1.74 6.78 -15.32
CA ASP A 47 2.45 5.57 -14.96
C ASP A 47 3.26 5.66 -13.66
N CYS A 48 3.24 6.83 -13.00
CA CYS A 48 3.84 7.02 -11.68
C CYS A 48 2.81 7.00 -10.57
N ALA A 49 1.52 6.92 -10.90
CA ALA A 49 0.45 6.92 -9.90
C ALA A 49 -0.06 5.50 -9.66
N TYR A 50 -0.01 5.09 -8.41
CA TYR A 50 -0.42 3.75 -7.98
C TYR A 50 -1.50 3.83 -6.92
N LEU A 51 -2.37 2.82 -6.91
CA LEU A 51 -3.41 2.66 -5.92
C LEU A 51 -3.40 1.22 -5.43
N ILE A 52 -3.39 1.05 -4.11
CA ILE A 52 -3.53 -0.27 -3.50
C ILE A 52 -4.87 -0.30 -2.79
N ILE A 53 -5.72 -1.23 -3.20
CA ILE A 53 -7.02 -1.44 -2.56
C ILE A 53 -6.90 -2.66 -1.66
N SER A 54 -7.20 -2.48 -0.38
CA SER A 54 -7.16 -3.56 0.61
C SER A 54 -8.51 -3.70 1.29
N GLU A 55 -8.97 -4.92 1.44
CA GLU A 55 -10.19 -5.22 2.19
C GLU A 55 -9.80 -5.89 3.50
N TRP A 56 -10.39 -5.42 4.59
CA TRP A 56 -10.09 -5.91 5.95
C TRP A 56 -11.38 -6.22 6.68
N ALA A 57 -11.34 -7.24 7.52
CA ALA A 57 -12.51 -7.61 8.33
C ALA A 57 -12.87 -6.48 9.29
N GLU A 58 -11.85 -5.83 9.89
CA GLU A 58 -12.04 -4.76 10.85
C GLU A 58 -11.00 -3.67 10.63
N GLN A 59 -11.38 -2.42 10.86
CA GLN A 59 -10.46 -1.28 10.74
C GLN A 59 -9.27 -1.40 11.70
N GLU A 60 -9.49 -1.96 12.86
CA GLU A 60 -8.44 -2.13 13.86
C GLU A 60 -7.29 -2.98 13.35
N ARG A 61 -7.59 -4.01 12.57
CA ARG A 61 -6.57 -4.89 11.99
C ARG A 61 -5.72 -4.14 10.98
N PHE A 62 -6.34 -3.29 10.18
CA PHE A 62 -5.59 -2.43 9.27
C PHE A 62 -4.69 -1.46 10.03
N THR A 63 -5.23 -0.84 11.08
CA THR A 63 -4.46 0.10 11.91
C THR A 63 -3.24 -0.59 12.53
N GLU A 64 -3.41 -1.79 13.04
CA GLU A 64 -2.30 -2.57 13.58
C GLU A 64 -1.24 -2.86 12.52
N PHE A 65 -1.69 -3.18 11.30
CA PHE A 65 -0.76 -3.48 10.21
C PHE A 65 0.10 -2.28 9.83
N ILE A 66 -0.50 -1.10 9.69
CA ILE A 66 0.26 0.09 9.30
C ILE A 66 1.20 0.60 10.40
N ARG A 67 0.99 0.14 11.62
CA ARG A 67 1.89 0.43 12.76
C ARG A 67 2.98 -0.63 12.91
N SER A 68 2.92 -1.70 12.13
CA SER A 68 3.88 -2.79 12.25
C SER A 68 5.27 -2.34 11.79
N PRO A 69 6.33 -2.93 12.36
CA PRO A 69 7.69 -2.62 11.91
C PRO A 69 7.91 -2.91 10.42
N ALA A 70 7.30 -3.97 9.90
CA ALA A 70 7.44 -4.33 8.48
C ALA A 70 6.88 -3.25 7.56
N PHE A 71 5.69 -2.73 7.89
CA PHE A 71 5.07 -1.67 7.08
C PHE A 71 5.86 -0.37 7.20
N LYS A 72 6.31 -0.04 8.40
CA LYS A 72 7.09 1.17 8.64
C LYS A 72 8.39 1.15 7.84
N GLU A 73 9.05 0.02 7.81
CA GLU A 73 10.30 -0.15 7.05
C GLU A 73 10.08 0.13 5.57
N VAL A 74 9.01 -0.41 5.00
CA VAL A 74 8.67 -0.18 3.58
C VAL A 74 8.33 1.29 3.34
N THR A 75 7.58 1.91 4.24
CA THR A 75 7.18 3.31 4.11
C THR A 75 8.39 4.23 4.19
N ASP A 76 9.30 3.99 5.12
CA ASP A 76 10.51 4.80 5.27
C ASP A 76 11.42 4.66 4.06
N TRP A 77 11.57 3.45 3.55
CA TRP A 77 12.34 3.22 2.33
C TRP A 77 11.72 3.96 1.14
N GLY A 78 10.40 3.86 0.99
CA GLY A 78 9.68 4.53 -0.10
C GLY A 78 9.84 6.04 -0.07
N LYS A 79 9.67 6.65 1.10
CA LYS A 79 9.84 8.10 1.25
C LYS A 79 11.25 8.56 0.90
N ALA A 80 12.26 7.77 1.29
CA ALA A 80 13.64 8.14 1.10
C ALA A 80 14.09 8.05 -0.35
N GLU A 81 13.58 7.08 -1.11
CA GLU A 81 14.15 6.73 -2.41
C GLU A 81 13.18 6.69 -3.58
N ILE A 82 11.90 6.47 -3.34
CA ILE A 82 10.94 6.11 -4.39
C ILE A 82 9.82 7.12 -4.57
N LEU A 83 9.25 7.60 -3.46
CA LEU A 83 8.01 8.38 -3.51
C LEU A 83 8.28 9.86 -3.60
N THR A 84 7.40 10.59 -4.33
CA THR A 84 7.49 12.05 -4.45
C THR A 84 6.79 12.76 -3.29
N GLY A 85 6.11 12.02 -2.42
CA GLY A 85 5.42 12.59 -1.28
C GLY A 85 4.89 11.51 -0.38
N ARG A 86 4.16 11.89 0.67
CA ARG A 86 3.58 10.94 1.60
C ARG A 86 2.45 10.16 0.93
N PRO A 87 2.35 8.86 1.17
CA PRO A 87 1.19 8.11 0.71
C PRO A 87 -0.08 8.62 1.39
N HIS A 88 -1.17 8.62 0.63
CA HIS A 88 -2.49 8.96 1.17
C HIS A 88 -3.32 7.69 1.26
N HIS A 89 -4.08 7.55 2.33
CA HIS A 89 -5.02 6.45 2.44
C HIS A 89 -6.42 6.96 2.73
N THR A 90 -7.41 6.25 2.21
CA THR A 90 -8.82 6.53 2.43
C THR A 90 -9.49 5.25 2.87
N VAL A 91 -10.31 5.33 3.91
CA VAL A 91 -11.05 4.18 4.43
C VAL A 91 -12.50 4.30 3.99
N TYR A 92 -13.00 3.25 3.34
CA TYR A 92 -14.38 3.16 2.93
C TYR A 92 -15.07 2.11 3.79
N LYS A 93 -16.07 2.53 4.53
CA LYS A 93 -16.85 1.63 5.38
C LYS A 93 -18.02 1.07 4.60
N GLN A 94 -18.22 -0.23 4.74
CA GLN A 94 -19.30 -0.95 4.08
C GLN A 94 -20.35 -1.40 5.08
#